data_631391b0416eb90f99b76ab52f047832
#
_entry.id   631391b0416eb90f99b76ab52f047832
#
_cell.length_a   1.000
_cell.length_b   1.000
_cell.length_c   1.000
_cell.angle_alpha   90.00
_cell.angle_beta   90.00
_cell.angle_gamma   90.00
#
_symmetry.space_group_name_H-M   'P 1'
#
loop_
_entity.id
_entity.type
_entity.pdbx_description
1 polymer ?
#
loop_
_entity_poly.entity_id
_entity_poly.type
_entity_poly.pdbx_seq_one_letter_code
_entity_poly.pdbx_strand_id
1 'polypeptide(L)'
;KGVPFRKDGNIMKRYYIAYGSNLNIRQMRIRCPHARVIGTAVIHDYELLFKGSHTGAYLTIEPKEGSEVPVAVWEVTESDEVALDRYEGYPVFYYKKEIELDIRGIRTGKIRRRKCFVYIMHEERKIGVPSLSYVSTCLQGYISFGFDEHYLSEAQIKAVEVAGHEE
;
A
#
# COMPACT_ATOMS: atom_id res chain seq x y z
N LYS A 1 9.64 7.44 -16.80
CA LYS A 1 9.65 8.91 -16.72
C LYS A 1 8.46 9.31 -15.84
N GLY A 2 8.73 9.73 -14.60
CA GLY A 2 7.69 10.15 -13.67
C GLY A 2 6.93 11.36 -14.19
N VAL A 3 5.65 11.46 -13.83
CA VAL A 3 4.81 12.63 -14.15
C VAL A 3 5.45 13.85 -13.49
N PRO A 4 5.78 14.90 -14.25
CA PRO A 4 6.42 16.07 -13.65
C PRO A 4 5.45 16.79 -12.71
N PHE A 5 5.95 17.19 -11.59
CA PHE A 5 5.26 18.09 -10.69
C PHE A 5 4.97 19.42 -11.40
N ARG A 6 3.77 19.97 -11.30
CA ARG A 6 3.41 21.26 -11.90
C ARG A 6 4.01 22.43 -11.10
N LYS A 7 4.62 23.37 -11.79
CA LYS A 7 5.19 24.59 -11.20
C LYS A 7 4.17 25.74 -11.24
N ASP A 8 3.18 25.72 -10.38
CA ASP A 8 2.19 26.82 -10.34
C ASP A 8 2.11 27.49 -8.96
N GLY A 9 3.26 27.64 -8.26
CA GLY A 9 3.30 28.29 -6.96
C GLY A 9 2.57 27.54 -5.84
N ASN A 10 1.88 26.44 -6.15
CA ASN A 10 1.23 25.56 -5.21
C ASN A 10 2.11 24.36 -4.90
N ILE A 11 2.06 23.91 -3.64
CA ILE A 11 2.68 22.66 -3.20
C ILE A 11 2.15 21.54 -4.09
N MET A 12 3.08 20.88 -4.81
CA MET A 12 2.72 19.82 -5.75
C MET A 12 2.34 18.58 -5.00
N LYS A 13 1.17 18.03 -5.33
CA LYS A 13 0.58 16.88 -4.67
C LYS A 13 0.38 15.72 -5.65
N ARG A 14 0.63 14.52 -5.15
CA ARG A 14 0.36 13.28 -5.87
C ARG A 14 -0.55 12.39 -5.03
N TYR A 15 -1.11 11.36 -5.64
CA TYR A 15 -1.98 10.42 -4.98
C TYR A 15 -1.24 9.10 -4.75
N TYR A 16 -1.15 8.72 -3.48
CA TYR A 16 -0.44 7.53 -3.02
C TYR A 16 -1.41 6.46 -2.56
N ILE A 17 -1.22 5.24 -3.06
CA ILE A 17 -2.03 4.07 -2.71
C ILE A 17 -1.38 3.32 -1.55
N ALA A 18 -2.08 3.20 -0.43
CA ALA A 18 -1.66 2.41 0.72
C ALA A 18 -2.51 1.14 0.83
N TYR A 19 -1.87 -0.01 0.96
CA TYR A 19 -2.52 -1.31 1.12
C TYR A 19 -2.01 -2.11 2.32
N GLY A 20 -0.98 -1.65 3.00
CA GLY A 20 -0.33 -2.35 4.11
C GLY A 20 -0.16 -1.48 5.36
N SER A 21 1.08 -1.36 5.87
CA SER A 21 1.35 -0.61 7.10
C SER A 21 0.99 0.87 7.01
N ASN A 22 0.99 1.46 5.82
CA ASN A 22 0.61 2.87 5.62
C ASN A 22 -0.92 3.09 5.61
N LEU A 23 -1.71 2.04 5.81
CA LEU A 23 -3.11 2.16 6.23
C LEU A 23 -3.21 2.55 7.71
N ASN A 24 -2.15 2.37 8.48
CA ASN A 24 -2.09 2.80 9.87
C ASN A 24 -1.95 4.33 9.92
N ILE A 25 -3.03 4.99 10.29
CA ILE A 25 -3.13 6.47 10.25
C ILE A 25 -2.09 7.10 11.18
N ARG A 26 -1.87 6.53 12.35
CA ARG A 26 -0.88 7.04 13.32
C ARG A 26 0.53 7.00 12.72
N GLN A 27 0.92 5.88 12.10
CA GLN A 27 2.23 5.75 11.48
C GLN A 27 2.39 6.69 10.29
N MET A 28 1.35 6.81 9.46
CA MET A 28 1.38 7.72 8.31
C MET A 28 1.54 9.18 8.73
N ARG A 29 0.89 9.61 9.81
CA ARG A 29 1.02 10.98 10.32
C ARG A 29 2.44 11.31 10.79
N ILE A 30 3.15 10.32 11.34
CA ILE A 30 4.56 10.48 11.76
C ILE A 30 5.47 10.51 10.53
N ARG A 31 5.25 9.60 9.60
CA ARG A 31 6.09 9.44 8.40
C ARG A 31 5.87 10.55 7.38
N CYS A 32 4.64 10.93 7.17
CA CYS A 32 4.21 11.89 6.16
C CYS A 32 3.27 12.92 6.79
N PRO A 33 3.80 13.92 7.51
CA PRO A 33 2.98 14.85 8.28
C PRO A 33 2.07 15.74 7.44
N HIS A 34 2.34 15.89 6.15
CA HIS A 34 1.52 16.69 5.24
C HIS A 34 0.54 15.86 4.42
N ALA A 35 0.58 14.53 4.55
CA ALA A 35 -0.32 13.64 3.85
C ALA A 35 -1.75 13.73 4.38
N ARG A 36 -2.71 13.58 3.47
CA ARG A 36 -4.13 13.66 3.78
C ARG A 36 -4.88 12.53 3.09
N VAL A 37 -5.70 11.78 3.85
CA VAL A 37 -6.58 10.77 3.27
C VAL A 37 -7.64 11.46 2.40
N ILE A 38 -7.75 11.03 1.16
CA ILE A 38 -8.80 11.55 0.26
C ILE A 38 -9.93 10.55 0.03
N GLY A 39 -9.66 9.27 0.13
CA GLY A 39 -10.69 8.26 -0.08
C GLY A 39 -10.16 6.84 -0.03
N THR A 40 -11.04 5.93 -0.44
CA THR A 40 -10.75 4.50 -0.55
C THR A 40 -11.04 4.01 -1.97
N ALA A 41 -10.44 2.88 -2.32
CA ALA A 41 -10.64 2.26 -3.62
C ALA A 41 -10.40 0.75 -3.52
N VAL A 42 -10.62 0.05 -4.63
CA VAL A 42 -10.30 -1.37 -4.76
C VAL A 42 -9.43 -1.55 -6.01
N ILE A 43 -8.32 -2.23 -5.86
CA ILE A 43 -7.51 -2.66 -7.01
C ILE A 43 -7.99 -4.03 -7.44
N HIS A 44 -8.63 -4.12 -8.58
CA HIS A 44 -9.12 -5.39 -9.14
C HIS A 44 -7.99 -6.16 -9.83
N ASP A 45 -8.11 -7.50 -9.81
CA ASP A 45 -7.18 -8.42 -10.44
C ASP A 45 -5.75 -8.34 -9.88
N TYR A 46 -5.66 -8.08 -8.59
CA TYR A 46 -4.46 -8.14 -7.78
C TYR A 46 -4.73 -8.92 -6.49
N GLU A 47 -3.73 -9.58 -5.96
CA GLU A 47 -3.78 -10.24 -4.65
C GLU A 47 -2.78 -9.64 -3.68
N LEU A 48 -3.10 -9.72 -2.40
CA LEU A 48 -2.25 -9.30 -1.29
C LEU A 48 -1.36 -10.47 -0.87
N LEU A 49 -0.05 -10.24 -0.78
CA LEU A 49 0.94 -11.26 -0.40
C LEU A 49 1.90 -10.74 0.66
N PHE A 50 2.35 -11.64 1.55
CA PHE A 50 3.49 -11.39 2.41
C PHE A 50 4.75 -11.97 1.75
N LYS A 51 5.70 -11.11 1.44
CA LYS A 51 6.99 -11.46 0.84
C LYS A 51 8.12 -10.68 1.53
N GLY A 52 9.33 -11.10 1.37
CA GLY A 52 10.40 -10.33 1.96
C GLY A 52 11.78 -10.94 1.86
N SER A 53 12.56 -10.68 2.89
CA SER A 53 13.93 -11.11 3.06
C SER A 53 14.08 -12.00 4.29
N HIS A 54 15.31 -12.40 4.59
CA HIS A 54 15.64 -13.20 5.79
C HIS A 54 15.28 -12.50 7.11
N THR A 55 15.08 -11.18 7.11
CA THR A 55 14.79 -10.39 8.31
C THR A 55 13.31 -10.15 8.56
N GLY A 56 12.44 -10.52 7.63
CA GLY A 56 11.00 -10.36 7.78
C GLY A 56 10.26 -10.34 6.45
N ALA A 57 8.95 -10.50 6.54
CA ALA A 57 8.05 -10.40 5.41
C ALA A 57 7.14 -9.19 5.55
N TYR A 58 6.83 -8.56 4.43
CA TYR A 58 6.00 -7.36 4.35
C TYR A 58 4.98 -7.52 3.24
N LEU A 59 3.92 -6.72 3.27
CA LEU A 59 2.88 -6.77 2.25
C LEU A 59 3.36 -6.21 0.91
N THR A 60 2.93 -6.88 -0.13
CA THR A 60 3.01 -6.43 -1.52
C THR A 60 1.76 -6.90 -2.25
N ILE A 61 1.60 -6.45 -3.49
CA ILE A 61 0.50 -6.87 -4.35
C ILE A 61 1.06 -7.39 -5.68
N GLU A 62 0.42 -8.41 -6.22
CA GLU A 62 0.79 -8.98 -7.53
C GLU A 62 -0.48 -9.28 -8.34
N PRO A 63 -0.41 -9.25 -9.68
CA PRO A 63 -1.56 -9.58 -10.51
C PRO A 63 -2.11 -10.97 -10.24
N LYS A 64 -3.41 -11.07 -10.06
CA LYS A 64 -4.15 -12.32 -9.97
C LYS A 64 -5.59 -12.12 -10.39
N GLU A 65 -5.97 -12.70 -11.51
CA GLU A 65 -7.32 -12.61 -12.04
C GLU A 65 -8.37 -13.06 -11.00
N GLY A 66 -9.41 -12.26 -10.84
CA GLY A 66 -10.51 -12.53 -9.93
C GLY A 66 -10.29 -12.14 -8.47
N SER A 67 -9.07 -11.75 -8.10
CA SER A 67 -8.76 -11.23 -6.76
C SER A 67 -8.89 -9.72 -6.72
N GLU A 68 -8.90 -9.16 -5.51
CA GLU A 68 -8.97 -7.72 -5.31
C GLU A 68 -8.27 -7.31 -4.00
N VAL A 69 -7.85 -6.06 -3.93
CA VAL A 69 -7.17 -5.51 -2.75
C VAL A 69 -7.82 -4.17 -2.38
N PRO A 70 -8.33 -4.04 -1.15
CA PRO A 70 -8.84 -2.75 -0.68
C PRO A 70 -7.67 -1.83 -0.34
N VAL A 71 -7.80 -0.55 -0.69
CA VAL A 71 -6.74 0.44 -0.50
C VAL A 71 -7.29 1.78 -0.02
N ALA A 72 -6.46 2.51 0.70
CA ALA A 72 -6.70 3.93 0.96
C ALA A 72 -5.81 4.76 0.03
N VAL A 73 -6.28 5.95 -0.31
CA VAL A 73 -5.53 6.89 -1.15
C VAL A 73 -5.24 8.15 -0.36
N TRP A 74 -3.96 8.50 -0.30
CA TRP A 74 -3.46 9.69 0.36
C TRP A 74 -3.01 10.72 -0.66
N GLU A 75 -3.35 11.97 -0.42
CA GLU A 75 -2.73 13.10 -1.12
C GLU A 75 -1.42 13.42 -0.40
N VAL A 76 -0.29 13.35 -1.12
CA VAL A 76 1.05 13.51 -0.55
C VAL A 76 1.81 14.64 -1.23
N THR A 77 2.62 15.35 -0.47
CA THR A 77 3.55 16.36 -0.98
C THR A 77 4.83 15.70 -1.48
N GLU A 78 5.69 16.46 -2.14
CA GLU A 78 7.00 15.98 -2.58
C GLU A 78 7.87 15.49 -1.41
N SER A 79 7.86 16.22 -0.30
CA SER A 79 8.61 15.82 0.90
C SER A 79 8.06 14.54 1.53
N ASP A 80 6.75 14.34 1.50
CA ASP A 80 6.13 13.09 1.95
C ASP A 80 6.54 11.92 1.05
N GLU A 81 6.59 12.12 -0.26
CA GLU A 81 7.03 11.08 -1.20
C GLU A 81 8.50 10.70 -0.97
N VAL A 82 9.38 11.66 -0.68
CA VAL A 82 10.77 11.38 -0.31
C VAL A 82 10.83 10.50 0.95
N ALA A 83 10.01 10.79 1.95
CA ALA A 83 9.92 9.99 3.17
C ALA A 83 9.40 8.57 2.88
N LEU A 84 8.40 8.43 2.01
CA LEU A 84 7.87 7.14 1.57
C LEU A 84 8.94 6.34 0.81
N ASP A 85 9.65 6.96 -0.12
CA ASP A 85 10.73 6.32 -0.87
C ASP A 85 11.77 5.70 0.06
N ARG A 86 12.14 6.45 1.08
CA ARG A 86 13.11 5.99 2.08
C ARG A 86 12.56 4.84 2.92
N TYR A 87 11.32 4.94 3.36
CA TYR A 87 10.65 3.91 4.15
C TYR A 87 10.51 2.60 3.37
N GLU A 88 10.16 2.66 2.10
CA GLU A 88 9.96 1.50 1.24
C GLU A 88 11.27 0.94 0.65
N GLY A 89 12.40 1.61 0.88
CA GLY A 89 13.66 1.20 0.26
C GLY A 89 13.64 1.29 -1.26
N TYR A 90 12.95 2.30 -1.78
CA TYR A 90 12.85 2.56 -3.22
C TYR A 90 14.18 3.02 -3.79
N PRO A 91 14.64 2.57 -4.93
CA PRO A 91 13.99 1.60 -5.84
C PRO A 91 14.44 0.14 -5.66
N VAL A 92 15.23 -0.16 -4.63
CA VAL A 92 15.91 -1.47 -4.47
C VAL A 92 14.97 -2.54 -3.93
N PHE A 93 14.20 -2.23 -2.89
CA PHE A 93 13.27 -3.19 -2.27
C PHE A 93 11.90 -3.14 -2.91
N TYR A 94 11.33 -1.94 -3.04
CA TYR A 94 10.08 -1.67 -3.76
C TYR A 94 10.35 -0.78 -4.97
N TYR A 95 9.55 -0.94 -6.02
CA TYR A 95 9.48 -0.02 -7.14
C TYR A 95 8.12 0.67 -7.18
N LYS A 96 8.00 1.73 -7.95
CA LYS A 96 6.74 2.47 -8.11
C LYS A 96 6.05 2.11 -9.41
N LYS A 97 4.73 1.94 -9.33
CA LYS A 97 3.87 1.75 -10.49
C LYS A 97 2.75 2.77 -10.47
N GLU A 98 2.38 3.27 -11.65
CA GLU A 98 1.20 4.12 -11.80
C GLU A 98 -0.02 3.25 -12.08
N ILE A 99 -1.11 3.52 -11.36
CA ILE A 99 -2.40 2.85 -11.52
C ILE A 99 -3.50 3.90 -11.47
N GLU A 100 -4.45 3.85 -12.40
CA GLU A 100 -5.66 4.67 -12.32
C GLU A 100 -6.72 3.94 -11.50
N LEU A 101 -7.31 4.65 -10.55
CA LEU A 101 -8.34 4.10 -9.66
C LEU A 101 -9.56 5.01 -9.58
N ASP A 102 -10.70 4.38 -9.40
CA ASP A 102 -11.94 5.04 -9.02
C ASP A 102 -11.95 5.19 -7.49
N ILE A 103 -11.71 6.41 -7.02
CA ILE A 103 -11.57 6.72 -5.60
C ILE A 103 -12.90 7.23 -5.07
N ARG A 104 -13.41 6.57 -4.02
CA ARG A 104 -14.58 7.04 -3.28
C ARG A 104 -14.12 8.00 -2.20
N GLY A 105 -14.50 9.27 -2.32
CA GLY A 105 -14.15 10.30 -1.35
C GLY A 105 -14.70 10.02 0.03
N ILE A 106 -13.87 10.18 1.06
CA ILE A 106 -14.27 9.94 2.46
C ILE A 106 -15.35 10.93 2.91
N ARG A 107 -15.24 12.20 2.51
CA ARG A 107 -16.19 13.24 2.93
C ARG A 107 -17.47 13.24 2.11
N THR A 108 -17.37 13.03 0.81
CA THR A 108 -18.48 13.24 -0.13
C THR A 108 -19.15 11.97 -0.61
N GLY A 109 -18.45 10.81 -0.49
CA GLY A 109 -18.87 9.56 -1.11
C GLY A 109 -18.82 9.57 -2.65
N LYS A 110 -18.40 10.67 -3.26
CA LYS A 110 -18.31 10.80 -4.72
C LYS A 110 -17.13 9.98 -5.24
N ILE A 111 -17.35 9.36 -6.40
CA ILE A 111 -16.31 8.59 -7.08
C ILE A 111 -15.60 9.49 -8.10
N ARG A 112 -14.27 9.53 -8.01
CA ARG A 112 -13.42 10.26 -8.95
C ARG A 112 -12.28 9.37 -9.41
N ARG A 113 -12.07 9.31 -10.73
CA ARG A 113 -10.93 8.59 -11.30
C ARG A 113 -9.67 9.43 -11.21
N ARG A 114 -8.59 8.84 -10.66
CA ARG A 114 -7.30 9.53 -10.49
C ARG A 114 -6.16 8.60 -10.83
N LYS A 115 -5.11 9.19 -11.39
CA LYS A 115 -3.82 8.53 -11.56
C LYS A 115 -3.09 8.56 -10.22
N CYS A 116 -2.73 7.37 -9.72
CA CYS A 116 -2.08 7.20 -8.43
C CYS A 116 -0.76 6.45 -8.62
N PHE A 117 0.10 6.49 -7.60
CA PHE A 117 1.27 5.63 -7.57
C PHE A 117 1.21 4.67 -6.37
N VAL A 118 1.82 3.51 -6.55
CA VAL A 118 1.86 2.45 -5.54
C VAL A 118 3.25 1.84 -5.52
N TYR A 119 3.71 1.47 -4.32
CA TYR A 119 4.95 0.72 -4.17
C TYR A 119 4.64 -0.77 -4.25
N ILE A 120 5.41 -1.47 -5.08
CA ILE A 120 5.31 -2.92 -5.26
C ILE A 120 6.69 -3.52 -5.03
N MET A 121 6.76 -4.55 -4.17
CA MET A 121 8.01 -5.27 -3.93
C MET A 121 8.44 -5.98 -5.22
N HIS A 122 9.73 -5.95 -5.52
CA HIS A 122 10.27 -6.71 -6.66
C HIS A 122 9.85 -8.17 -6.56
N GLU A 123 9.28 -8.71 -7.63
CA GLU A 123 8.51 -9.96 -7.62
C GLU A 123 9.36 -11.21 -7.36
N GLU A 124 10.67 -11.16 -7.56
CA GLU A 124 11.58 -12.27 -7.30
C GLU A 124 11.73 -12.62 -5.81
N ARG A 125 11.27 -11.75 -4.91
CA ARG A 125 11.32 -12.04 -3.47
C ARG A 125 10.33 -13.12 -3.10
N LYS A 126 10.72 -13.95 -2.14
CA LYS A 126 9.92 -15.11 -1.74
C LYS A 126 8.83 -14.77 -0.74
N ILE A 127 7.77 -15.57 -0.74
CA ILE A 127 6.75 -15.54 0.31
C ILE A 127 7.41 -15.86 1.65
N GLY A 128 7.02 -15.12 2.68
CA GLY A 128 7.54 -15.29 4.02
C GLY A 128 6.48 -14.98 5.07
N VAL A 129 6.71 -15.46 6.28
CA VAL A 129 5.81 -15.24 7.41
C VAL A 129 6.13 -13.89 8.06
N PRO A 130 5.16 -12.97 8.15
CA PRO A 130 5.39 -11.67 8.77
C PRO A 130 5.49 -11.77 10.29
N SER A 131 6.09 -10.77 10.92
CA SER A 131 6.03 -10.63 12.38
C SER A 131 4.61 -10.27 12.83
N LEU A 132 4.24 -10.68 14.04
CA LEU A 132 2.94 -10.35 14.60
C LEU A 132 2.76 -8.83 14.79
N SER A 133 3.83 -8.11 15.12
CA SER A 133 3.77 -6.65 15.26
C SER A 133 3.47 -5.94 13.93
N TYR A 134 4.05 -6.41 12.84
CA TYR A 134 3.76 -5.86 11.50
C TYR A 134 2.31 -6.13 11.09
N VAL A 135 1.82 -7.35 11.29
CA VAL A 135 0.42 -7.71 11.01
C VAL A 135 -0.52 -6.85 11.85
N SER A 136 -0.23 -6.67 13.14
CA SER A 136 -1.04 -5.84 14.03
C SER A 136 -1.12 -4.39 13.55
N THR A 137 -0.01 -3.85 13.07
CA THR A 137 0.04 -2.49 12.49
C THR A 137 -0.88 -2.37 11.27
N CYS A 138 -0.82 -3.34 10.37
CA CYS A 138 -1.69 -3.40 9.19
C CYS A 138 -3.16 -3.56 9.58
N LEU A 139 -3.44 -4.45 10.53
CA LEU A 139 -4.80 -4.72 11.00
C LEU A 139 -5.47 -3.47 11.58
N GLN A 140 -4.74 -2.67 12.36
CA GLN A 140 -5.25 -1.40 12.86
C GLN A 140 -5.67 -0.47 11.73
N GLY A 141 -4.91 -0.43 10.64
CA GLY A 141 -5.26 0.32 9.44
C GLY A 141 -6.55 -0.19 8.78
N TYR A 142 -6.66 -1.52 8.62
CA TYR A 142 -7.87 -2.15 8.09
C TYR A 142 -9.11 -1.78 8.91
N ILE A 143 -9.00 -1.88 10.23
CA ILE A 143 -10.08 -1.52 11.15
C ILE A 143 -10.47 -0.04 10.99
N SER A 144 -9.49 0.86 10.93
CA SER A 144 -9.73 2.30 10.79
C SER A 144 -10.49 2.65 9.50
N PHE A 145 -10.22 1.94 8.41
CA PHE A 145 -10.88 2.16 7.12
C PHE A 145 -12.13 1.30 6.91
N GLY A 146 -12.44 0.40 7.84
CA GLY A 146 -13.58 -0.52 7.71
C GLY A 146 -13.39 -1.58 6.64
N PHE A 147 -12.17 -1.95 6.35
CA PHE A 147 -11.86 -3.01 5.38
C PHE A 147 -12.06 -4.40 5.99
N ASP A 148 -12.46 -5.37 5.18
CA ASP A 148 -12.62 -6.75 5.59
C ASP A 148 -11.24 -7.35 5.94
N GLU A 149 -11.12 -7.86 7.16
CA GLU A 149 -9.88 -8.44 7.68
C GLU A 149 -9.48 -9.73 6.95
N HIS A 150 -10.39 -10.37 6.23
CA HIS A 150 -10.12 -11.64 5.56
C HIS A 150 -9.00 -11.52 4.51
N TYR A 151 -8.78 -10.35 3.90
CA TYR A 151 -7.68 -10.14 2.98
C TYR A 151 -6.32 -10.35 3.65
N LEU A 152 -6.16 -9.83 4.87
CA LEU A 152 -4.95 -10.08 5.67
C LEU A 152 -4.84 -11.52 6.12
N SER A 153 -5.94 -12.11 6.59
CA SER A 153 -5.97 -13.49 7.07
C SER A 153 -5.61 -14.48 5.96
N GLU A 154 -6.15 -14.30 4.77
CA GLU A 154 -5.83 -15.14 3.60
C GLU A 154 -4.35 -15.03 3.22
N ALA A 155 -3.79 -13.82 3.22
CA ALA A 155 -2.37 -13.62 2.95
C ALA A 155 -1.47 -14.28 4.01
N GLN A 156 -1.87 -14.24 5.29
CA GLN A 156 -1.16 -14.93 6.37
C GLN A 156 -1.23 -16.45 6.24
N ILE A 157 -2.42 -17.00 5.96
CA ILE A 157 -2.61 -18.44 5.76
C ILE A 157 -1.72 -18.93 4.63
N LYS A 158 -1.71 -18.23 3.51
CA LYS A 158 -0.86 -18.56 2.36
C LYS A 158 0.64 -18.54 2.73
N ALA A 159 1.08 -17.56 3.51
CA ALA A 159 2.46 -17.45 3.96
C ALA A 159 2.86 -18.64 4.83
N VAL A 160 2.00 -19.05 5.78
CA VAL A 160 2.23 -20.19 6.65
C VAL A 160 2.24 -21.51 5.88
N GLU A 161 1.32 -21.70 4.94
CA GLU A 161 1.25 -22.89 4.08
C GLU A 161 2.52 -23.05 3.24
N VAL A 162 3.00 -21.97 2.62
CA VAL A 162 4.25 -22.01 1.83
C VAL A 162 5.45 -22.32 2.71
N ALA A 163 5.55 -21.69 3.90
CA ALA A 163 6.63 -21.96 4.84
C ALA A 163 6.64 -23.41 5.34
N GLY A 164 5.46 -24.01 5.54
CA GLY A 164 5.31 -25.41 5.96
C GLY A 164 5.71 -26.44 4.89
N HIS A 165 5.82 -26.05 3.64
CA HIS A 165 6.24 -26.93 2.53
C HIS A 165 7.74 -26.85 2.22
N GLU A 166 8.46 -25.91 2.84
CA GLU A 166 9.91 -25.73 2.66
C GLU A 166 10.76 -26.49 3.71
N GLU A 167 10.13 -27.22 4.65
CA GLU A 167 10.81 -28.05 5.67
C GLU A 167 11.10 -29.47 5.16
#